data_215f4775708b9a172c203b4b5a9eccb1
#
_entry.id   215f4775708b9a172c203b4b5a9eccb1
#
_cell.length_a   1.000
_cell.length_b   1.000
_cell.length_c   1.000
_cell.angle_alpha   90.00
_cell.angle_beta   90.00
_cell.angle_gamma   90.00
#
_symmetry.space_group_name_H-M   'P 1'
#
loop_
_entity.id
_entity.type
_entity.pdbx_description
1 polymer ?
#
loop_
_entity_poly.entity_id
_entity_poly.type
_entity_poly.pdbx_seq_one_letter_code
_entity_poly.pdbx_strand_id
1 'polypeptide(L)'
;MIITITNNKISASIDTLGAELIRLEKDNQNYIWTVNETYWNKTSPILFPIVGRLKNDAYTIADKKYELPRHGFARNFEFQILNQTENSVVFVLESNSETLKNYPFEFQLQLEYELDGNELKMNYSVENRSEVTMPFSIGAHPAFAIEDSFSDYSLQFNEAEEFVSYELENEQFSNSFRKINSENGQINLNYSLFEKDALVFKHLKSNELILLNKNKPVLSVQFEGFPYLGIWTKPNAPFLCIEPWCGLADYVNHN
;
A
#
# COMPACT_ATOMS: atom_id res chain seq x y z
N MET A 1 2.97 -17.78 -9.36
CA MET A 1 3.01 -18.96 -8.45
C MET A 1 2.73 -18.49 -7.03
N ILE A 2 1.95 -19.29 -6.24
CA ILE A 2 1.63 -18.90 -4.86
C ILE A 2 2.63 -19.57 -3.90
N ILE A 3 3.22 -18.77 -3.01
CA ILE A 3 4.09 -19.19 -1.91
C ILE A 3 3.35 -18.99 -0.61
N THR A 4 3.34 -20.00 0.23
CA THR A 4 2.77 -19.90 1.58
C THR A 4 3.88 -20.07 2.60
N ILE A 5 3.94 -19.13 3.54
CA ILE A 5 4.76 -19.19 4.74
C ILE A 5 3.85 -19.35 5.95
N THR A 6 4.34 -20.04 6.95
CA THR A 6 3.54 -20.33 8.15
C THR A 6 4.42 -20.35 9.40
N ASN A 7 3.82 -20.06 10.53
CA ASN A 7 4.33 -20.37 11.84
C ASN A 7 3.19 -21.03 12.65
N ASN A 8 3.40 -21.32 13.93
CA ASN A 8 2.39 -22.01 14.73
C ASN A 8 1.12 -21.17 15.04
N LYS A 9 1.02 -19.93 14.53
CA LYS A 9 -0.05 -18.99 14.88
C LYS A 9 -0.78 -18.42 13.68
N ILE A 10 -0.06 -18.10 12.62
CA ILE A 10 -0.59 -17.44 11.42
C ILE A 10 0.04 -18.02 10.16
N SER A 11 -0.61 -17.82 9.03
CA SER A 11 -0.07 -18.11 7.71
C SER A 11 -0.30 -16.95 6.73
N ALA A 12 0.62 -16.77 5.80
CA ALA A 12 0.50 -15.79 4.73
C ALA A 12 0.77 -16.46 3.38
N SER A 13 -0.06 -16.14 2.38
CA SER A 13 0.12 -16.58 1.00
C SER A 13 0.42 -15.37 0.11
N ILE A 14 1.46 -15.48 -0.69
CA ILE A 14 1.98 -14.42 -1.54
C ILE A 14 2.07 -14.94 -2.98
N ASP A 15 1.52 -14.20 -3.94
CA ASP A 15 1.70 -14.51 -5.35
C ASP A 15 3.03 -13.94 -5.84
N THR A 16 3.79 -14.72 -6.60
CA THR A 16 5.03 -14.26 -7.24
C THR A 16 4.79 -13.12 -8.24
N LEU A 17 3.60 -13.04 -8.82
CA LEU A 17 3.20 -11.89 -9.63
C LEU A 17 2.98 -10.66 -8.73
N GLY A 18 3.87 -9.70 -8.83
CA GLY A 18 3.86 -8.49 -8.00
C GLY A 18 4.35 -8.71 -6.56
N ALA A 19 4.79 -9.91 -6.20
CA ALA A 19 5.01 -10.34 -4.81
C ALA A 19 3.83 -9.95 -3.92
N GLU A 20 2.60 -10.11 -4.45
CA GLU A 20 1.36 -9.59 -3.87
C GLU A 20 0.87 -10.49 -2.74
N LEU A 21 0.69 -9.94 -1.53
CA LEU A 21 0.05 -10.65 -0.42
C LEU A 21 -1.43 -10.88 -0.77
N ILE A 22 -1.83 -12.13 -0.88
CA ILE A 22 -3.18 -12.51 -1.28
C ILE A 22 -4.00 -13.12 -0.15
N ARG A 23 -3.35 -13.51 0.95
CA ARG A 23 -4.00 -14.12 2.11
C ARG A 23 -3.16 -13.93 3.36
N LEU A 24 -3.80 -13.63 4.48
CA LEU A 24 -3.23 -13.60 5.81
C LEU A 24 -4.24 -14.23 6.75
N GLU A 25 -3.92 -15.40 7.31
CA GLU A 25 -4.87 -16.19 8.09
C GLU A 25 -4.42 -16.39 9.53
N LYS A 26 -5.42 -16.33 10.42
CA LYS A 26 -5.32 -16.77 11.79
C LYS A 26 -6.64 -17.43 12.20
N ASP A 27 -6.58 -18.58 12.85
CA ASP A 27 -7.76 -19.32 13.36
C ASP A 27 -8.86 -19.53 12.29
N ASN A 28 -8.46 -19.83 11.05
CA ASN A 28 -9.31 -19.96 9.85
C ASN A 28 -10.00 -18.68 9.37
N GLN A 29 -9.66 -17.52 9.91
CA GLN A 29 -10.12 -16.23 9.44
C GLN A 29 -9.07 -15.61 8.50
N ASN A 30 -9.47 -15.21 7.29
CA ASN A 30 -8.62 -14.45 6.38
C ASN A 30 -8.82 -12.95 6.59
N TYR A 31 -7.75 -12.23 6.86
CA TYR A 31 -7.76 -10.78 7.09
C TYR A 31 -7.58 -9.96 5.82
N ILE A 32 -7.11 -10.57 4.73
CA ILE A 32 -6.95 -9.89 3.44
C ILE A 32 -8.23 -10.04 2.62
N TRP A 33 -8.62 -8.97 1.95
CA TRP A 33 -9.69 -8.94 0.98
C TRP A 33 -9.56 -10.07 -0.05
N THR A 34 -10.65 -10.80 -0.28
CA THR A 34 -10.71 -11.79 -1.35
C THR A 34 -11.24 -11.13 -2.61
N VAL A 35 -10.48 -11.19 -3.70
CA VAL A 35 -10.80 -10.52 -4.96
C VAL A 35 -12.23 -10.79 -5.42
N ASN A 36 -12.95 -9.70 -5.70
CA ASN A 36 -14.21 -9.70 -6.42
C ASN A 36 -14.18 -8.57 -7.44
N GLU A 37 -14.17 -8.90 -8.72
CA GLU A 37 -14.03 -7.95 -9.84
C GLU A 37 -15.12 -6.87 -9.88
N THR A 38 -16.29 -7.12 -9.25
CA THR A 38 -17.33 -6.09 -9.09
C THR A 38 -16.80 -4.86 -8.34
N TYR A 39 -15.91 -5.07 -7.39
CA TYR A 39 -15.33 -4.01 -6.59
C TYR A 39 -13.88 -3.71 -6.99
N TRP A 40 -12.99 -4.67 -6.78
CA TRP A 40 -11.55 -4.48 -7.02
C TRP A 40 -10.85 -5.81 -7.30
N ASN A 41 -9.98 -5.81 -8.30
CA ASN A 41 -9.32 -7.00 -8.83
C ASN A 41 -7.90 -7.23 -8.29
N LYS A 42 -7.54 -6.58 -7.19
CA LYS A 42 -6.26 -6.72 -6.50
C LYS A 42 -6.49 -6.95 -5.00
N THR A 43 -5.44 -7.37 -4.30
CA THR A 43 -5.46 -7.60 -2.85
C THR A 43 -4.53 -6.66 -2.10
N SER A 44 -3.24 -6.67 -2.45
CA SER A 44 -2.19 -5.92 -1.75
C SER A 44 -1.04 -5.56 -2.68
N PRO A 45 -1.30 -4.84 -3.79
CA PRO A 45 -0.26 -4.57 -4.78
C PRO A 45 0.85 -3.68 -4.22
N ILE A 46 2.08 -3.93 -4.66
CA ILE A 46 3.23 -3.10 -4.38
C ILE A 46 3.27 -1.92 -5.34
N LEU A 47 3.57 -0.74 -4.81
CA LEU A 47 3.66 0.51 -5.54
C LEU A 47 5.14 0.85 -5.75
N PHE A 48 5.65 0.71 -6.98
CA PHE A 48 7.04 1.00 -7.35
C PHE A 48 7.17 1.11 -8.89
N PRO A 49 7.98 2.03 -9.44
CA PRO A 49 8.85 3.00 -8.76
C PRO A 49 8.16 4.34 -8.41
N ILE A 50 6.85 4.42 -8.52
CA ILE A 50 6.07 5.59 -8.11
C ILE A 50 4.86 5.19 -7.27
N VAL A 51 4.43 6.10 -6.39
CA VAL A 51 3.16 6.04 -5.65
C VAL A 51 2.21 7.05 -6.27
N GLY A 52 0.97 6.63 -6.55
CA GLY A 52 -0.02 7.48 -7.19
C GLY A 52 0.24 7.69 -8.68
N ARG A 53 -0.21 8.82 -9.20
CA ARG A 53 -0.18 9.15 -10.62
C ARG A 53 0.69 10.37 -10.90
N LEU A 54 1.53 10.28 -11.93
CA LEU A 54 2.27 11.41 -12.48
C LEU A 54 1.37 12.25 -13.39
N LYS A 55 1.66 13.54 -13.52
CA LYS A 55 0.98 14.40 -14.50
C LYS A 55 1.22 13.88 -15.93
N ASN A 56 0.12 13.65 -16.65
CA ASN A 56 0.14 13.04 -17.99
C ASN A 56 0.79 11.63 -18.04
N ASP A 57 0.81 10.91 -16.93
CA ASP A 57 1.45 9.59 -16.78
C ASP A 57 2.92 9.58 -17.25
N ALA A 58 3.63 10.69 -17.10
CA ALA A 58 4.96 10.86 -17.65
C ALA A 58 5.88 11.70 -16.77
N TYR A 59 7.18 11.53 -16.98
CA TYR A 59 8.24 12.32 -16.37
C TYR A 59 9.42 12.47 -17.34
N THR A 60 10.35 13.38 -17.04
CA THR A 60 11.48 13.69 -17.92
C THR A 60 12.80 13.51 -17.18
N ILE A 61 13.76 12.85 -17.82
CA ILE A 61 15.14 12.75 -17.35
C ILE A 61 16.05 13.12 -18.54
N ALA A 62 16.96 14.07 -18.32
CA ALA A 62 17.91 14.53 -19.34
C ALA A 62 17.21 14.78 -20.71
N ASP A 63 16.12 15.54 -20.69
CA ASP A 63 15.29 15.92 -21.85
C ASP A 63 14.59 14.74 -22.57
N LYS A 64 14.69 13.54 -22.06
CA LYS A 64 13.95 12.39 -22.59
C LYS A 64 12.72 12.09 -21.73
N LYS A 65 11.57 12.00 -22.40
CA LYS A 65 10.29 11.67 -21.78
C LYS A 65 10.16 10.16 -21.59
N TYR A 66 9.65 9.76 -20.42
CA TYR A 66 9.31 8.40 -20.05
C TYR A 66 7.88 8.36 -19.52
N GLU A 67 7.22 7.22 -19.66
CA GLU A 67 5.84 7.03 -19.22
C GLU A 67 5.78 5.96 -18.13
N LEU A 68 5.03 6.24 -17.06
CA LEU A 68 4.76 5.29 -15.99
C LEU A 68 3.27 5.29 -15.69
N PRO A 69 2.64 4.11 -15.62
CA PRO A 69 1.25 4.02 -15.20
C PRO A 69 1.12 4.37 -13.72
N ARG A 70 -0.08 4.72 -13.29
CA ARG A 70 -0.41 4.93 -11.87
C ARG A 70 0.14 3.79 -11.02
N HIS A 71 0.85 4.14 -9.95
CA HIS A 71 1.52 3.22 -9.03
C HIS A 71 2.70 2.43 -9.61
N GLY A 72 3.20 2.83 -10.78
CA GLY A 72 4.33 2.16 -11.42
C GLY A 72 4.00 0.77 -11.95
N PHE A 73 5.02 -0.07 -12.06
CA PHE A 73 4.93 -1.33 -12.79
C PHE A 73 5.20 -2.58 -11.94
N ALA A 74 5.83 -2.49 -10.76
CA ALA A 74 6.32 -3.67 -10.03
C ALA A 74 5.25 -4.73 -9.80
N ARG A 75 4.01 -4.31 -9.53
CA ARG A 75 2.83 -5.18 -9.34
C ARG A 75 2.43 -6.02 -10.56
N ASN A 76 3.02 -5.76 -11.73
CA ASN A 76 2.73 -6.46 -12.98
C ASN A 76 3.87 -7.37 -13.43
N PHE A 77 4.95 -7.48 -12.63
CA PHE A 77 6.10 -8.32 -12.93
C PHE A 77 6.14 -9.54 -12.01
N GLU A 78 6.64 -10.65 -12.56
CA GLU A 78 6.98 -11.82 -11.75
C GLU A 78 8.26 -11.54 -10.96
N PHE A 79 8.18 -11.76 -9.66
CA PHE A 79 9.34 -11.72 -8.78
C PHE A 79 9.95 -13.12 -8.66
N GLN A 80 11.26 -13.17 -8.59
CA GLN A 80 11.99 -14.39 -8.28
C GLN A 80 12.08 -14.57 -6.76
N ILE A 81 12.17 -15.82 -6.32
CA ILE A 81 12.40 -16.12 -4.90
C ILE A 81 13.91 -16.15 -4.67
N LEU A 82 14.39 -15.25 -3.83
CA LEU A 82 15.81 -15.17 -3.45
C LEU A 82 16.11 -16.11 -2.27
N ASN A 83 15.21 -16.17 -1.29
CA ASN A 83 15.31 -17.04 -0.14
C ASN A 83 13.92 -17.40 0.38
N GLN A 84 13.79 -18.59 0.97
CA GLN A 84 12.55 -19.03 1.60
C GLN A 84 12.85 -19.96 2.78
N THR A 85 12.15 -19.74 3.89
CA THR A 85 12.09 -20.62 5.06
C THR A 85 10.64 -21.02 5.31
N GLU A 86 10.36 -21.69 6.42
CA GLU A 86 8.99 -22.00 6.81
C GLU A 86 8.17 -20.74 7.11
N ASN A 87 8.78 -19.73 7.77
CA ASN A 87 8.12 -18.52 8.25
C ASN A 87 8.52 -17.23 7.51
N SER A 88 9.35 -17.31 6.49
CA SER A 88 9.77 -16.13 5.73
C SER A 88 10.01 -16.43 4.25
N VAL A 89 9.88 -15.40 3.42
CA VAL A 89 10.25 -15.45 2.00
C VAL A 89 10.75 -14.08 1.55
N VAL A 90 11.81 -14.09 0.74
CA VAL A 90 12.35 -12.88 0.09
C VAL A 90 12.13 -13.00 -1.40
N PHE A 91 11.37 -12.07 -1.94
CA PHE A 91 11.14 -11.89 -3.36
C PHE A 91 12.07 -10.82 -3.92
N VAL A 92 12.50 -10.98 -5.17
CA VAL A 92 13.36 -10.01 -5.84
C VAL A 92 12.87 -9.73 -7.26
N LEU A 93 12.82 -8.44 -7.61
CA LEU A 93 12.66 -7.95 -8.97
C LEU A 93 13.91 -7.14 -9.35
N GLU A 94 14.59 -7.54 -10.41
CA GLU A 94 15.69 -6.78 -10.98
C GLU A 94 15.24 -6.02 -12.23
N SER A 95 15.92 -4.91 -12.51
CA SER A 95 15.74 -4.19 -13.76
C SER A 95 16.00 -5.12 -14.95
N ASN A 96 15.23 -4.95 -16.00
CA ASN A 96 15.35 -5.73 -17.23
C ASN A 96 15.01 -4.86 -18.45
N SER A 97 15.10 -5.43 -19.64
CA SER A 97 14.84 -4.70 -20.89
C SER A 97 13.44 -4.05 -20.97
N GLU A 98 12.45 -4.60 -20.27
CA GLU A 98 11.09 -4.03 -20.22
C GLU A 98 11.00 -2.85 -19.25
N THR A 99 11.54 -3.01 -18.03
CA THR A 99 11.53 -1.94 -17.03
C THR A 99 12.33 -0.73 -17.46
N LEU A 100 13.50 -0.97 -18.13
CA LEU A 100 14.38 0.10 -18.62
C LEU A 100 13.79 0.97 -19.73
N LYS A 101 12.73 0.50 -20.41
CA LYS A 101 12.01 1.32 -21.40
C LYS A 101 11.32 2.52 -20.76
N ASN A 102 10.74 2.29 -19.58
CA ASN A 102 9.90 3.26 -18.87
C ASN A 102 10.58 3.85 -17.63
N TYR A 103 11.62 3.19 -17.12
CA TYR A 103 12.37 3.60 -15.94
C TYR A 103 13.86 3.28 -16.17
N PRO A 104 14.66 4.25 -16.68
CA PRO A 104 15.98 4.02 -17.22
C PRO A 104 17.07 3.91 -16.14
N PHE A 105 16.81 3.14 -15.11
CA PHE A 105 17.73 2.89 -14.01
C PHE A 105 17.86 1.39 -13.76
N GLU A 106 19.07 0.96 -13.51
CA GLU A 106 19.34 -0.39 -13.02
C GLU A 106 19.05 -0.43 -11.51
N PHE A 107 18.19 -1.35 -11.10
CA PHE A 107 17.78 -1.51 -9.72
C PHE A 107 17.62 -2.96 -9.33
N GLN A 108 17.62 -3.18 -8.02
CA GLN A 108 17.06 -4.37 -7.41
C GLN A 108 16.05 -3.95 -6.36
N LEU A 109 14.83 -4.47 -6.46
CA LEU A 109 13.79 -4.35 -5.44
C LEU A 109 13.63 -5.70 -4.75
N GLN A 110 13.78 -5.72 -3.42
CA GLN A 110 13.49 -6.89 -2.61
C GLN A 110 12.30 -6.63 -1.69
N LEU A 111 11.44 -7.62 -1.57
CA LEU A 111 10.36 -7.68 -0.62
C LEU A 111 10.53 -8.91 0.25
N GLU A 112 10.67 -8.69 1.53
CA GLU A 112 10.70 -9.75 2.53
C GLU A 112 9.40 -9.80 3.30
N TYR A 113 8.83 -10.98 3.39
CA TYR A 113 7.70 -11.32 4.26
C TYR A 113 8.20 -12.25 5.35
N GLU A 114 7.98 -11.89 6.61
CA GLU A 114 8.39 -12.67 7.78
C GLU A 114 7.23 -12.75 8.78
N LEU A 115 6.96 -13.96 9.26
CA LEU A 115 6.00 -14.23 10.32
C LEU A 115 6.72 -14.35 11.66
N ASP A 116 6.40 -13.43 12.59
CA ASP A 116 6.92 -13.44 13.96
C ASP A 116 5.75 -13.36 14.95
N GLY A 117 5.52 -14.47 15.66
CA GLY A 117 4.37 -14.55 16.56
C GLY A 117 3.03 -14.37 15.84
N ASN A 118 2.30 -13.30 16.13
CA ASN A 118 1.05 -12.92 15.47
C ASN A 118 1.23 -11.77 14.48
N GLU A 119 2.44 -11.50 14.06
CA GLU A 119 2.78 -10.38 13.18
C GLU A 119 3.25 -10.89 11.82
N LEU A 120 2.84 -10.20 10.76
CA LEU A 120 3.45 -10.27 9.44
C LEU A 120 4.27 -8.98 9.24
N LYS A 121 5.57 -9.14 9.12
CA LYS A 121 6.50 -8.06 8.78
C LYS A 121 6.71 -8.03 7.27
N MET A 122 6.62 -6.84 6.68
CA MET A 122 6.90 -6.58 5.27
C MET A 122 8.05 -5.58 5.17
N ASN A 123 9.22 -6.07 4.76
CA ASN A 123 10.42 -5.25 4.62
C ASN A 123 10.70 -4.97 3.14
N TYR A 124 11.07 -3.74 2.83
CA TYR A 124 11.39 -3.30 1.47
C TYR A 124 12.86 -2.89 1.41
N SER A 125 13.56 -3.37 0.40
CA SER A 125 14.93 -2.93 0.09
C SER A 125 15.02 -2.53 -1.37
N VAL A 126 15.48 -1.31 -1.63
CA VAL A 126 15.70 -0.81 -2.98
C VAL A 126 17.17 -0.47 -3.13
N GLU A 127 17.83 -1.19 -4.02
CA GLU A 127 19.23 -0.96 -4.38
C GLU A 127 19.32 -0.26 -5.74
N ASN A 128 19.98 0.89 -5.77
CA ASN A 128 20.36 1.55 -7.01
C ASN A 128 21.64 0.88 -7.57
N ARG A 129 21.52 0.24 -8.72
CA ARG A 129 22.64 -0.37 -9.44
C ARG A 129 23.15 0.45 -10.62
N SER A 130 22.52 1.64 -10.81
CA SER A 130 23.00 2.62 -11.80
C SER A 130 24.13 3.46 -11.21
N GLU A 131 24.95 4.05 -12.07
CA GLU A 131 26.00 5.01 -11.68
C GLU A 131 25.43 6.41 -11.37
N VAL A 132 24.15 6.64 -11.64
CA VAL A 132 23.46 7.94 -11.45
C VAL A 132 22.41 7.85 -10.35
N THR A 133 22.02 9.00 -9.81
CA THR A 133 20.92 9.07 -8.84
C THR A 133 19.63 8.51 -9.43
N MET A 134 19.02 7.57 -8.72
CA MET A 134 17.77 6.94 -9.09
C MET A 134 16.63 7.46 -8.20
N PRO A 135 15.76 8.35 -8.70
CA PRO A 135 14.60 8.80 -7.95
C PRO A 135 13.51 7.73 -7.96
N PHE A 136 12.98 7.38 -6.80
CA PHE A 136 11.85 6.45 -6.68
C PHE A 136 10.93 6.79 -5.52
N SER A 137 9.75 6.22 -5.58
CA SER A 137 8.79 6.11 -4.49
C SER A 137 8.43 4.65 -4.30
N ILE A 138 8.04 4.27 -3.09
CA ILE A 138 7.58 2.93 -2.78
C ILE A 138 6.40 2.98 -1.81
N GLY A 139 5.49 2.02 -1.91
CA GLY A 139 4.36 1.92 -1.00
C GLY A 139 3.70 0.55 -1.03
N ALA A 140 2.92 0.29 0.00
CA ALA A 140 2.03 -0.86 0.09
C ALA A 140 0.57 -0.42 -0.12
N HIS A 141 -0.26 -1.34 -0.62
CA HIS A 141 -1.68 -1.10 -0.83
C HIS A 141 -2.54 -2.29 -0.36
N PRO A 142 -2.33 -2.80 0.87
CA PRO A 142 -3.09 -3.94 1.36
C PRO A 142 -4.55 -3.57 1.61
N ALA A 143 -5.46 -4.41 1.12
CA ALA A 143 -6.88 -4.35 1.40
C ALA A 143 -7.24 -5.37 2.49
N PHE A 144 -7.77 -4.90 3.59
CA PHE A 144 -8.24 -5.72 4.70
C PHE A 144 -9.74 -6.01 4.54
N ALA A 145 -10.12 -7.25 4.80
CA ALA A 145 -11.50 -7.70 4.71
C ALA A 145 -12.39 -7.03 5.76
N ILE A 146 -13.59 -6.63 5.35
CA ILE A 146 -14.66 -6.11 6.21
C ILE A 146 -15.80 -7.13 6.18
N GLU A 147 -16.09 -7.76 7.31
CA GLU A 147 -17.07 -8.85 7.40
C GLU A 147 -18.47 -8.36 7.82
N ASP A 148 -18.53 -7.34 8.68
CA ASP A 148 -19.75 -6.71 9.17
C ASP A 148 -20.13 -5.45 8.36
N SER A 149 -21.09 -4.69 8.83
CA SER A 149 -21.42 -3.38 8.25
C SER A 149 -20.20 -2.46 8.32
N PHE A 150 -19.86 -1.79 7.22
CA PHE A 150 -18.72 -0.88 7.14
C PHE A 150 -18.77 0.21 8.23
N SER A 151 -19.96 0.66 8.62
CA SER A 151 -20.17 1.63 9.68
C SER A 151 -19.96 1.10 11.11
N ASP A 152 -19.80 -0.21 11.28
CA ASP A 152 -19.43 -0.81 12.57
C ASP A 152 -17.93 -0.69 12.84
N TYR A 153 -17.15 -0.29 11.81
CA TYR A 153 -15.71 -0.19 11.90
C TYR A 153 -15.23 1.23 12.18
N SER A 154 -14.07 1.32 12.81
CA SER A 154 -13.35 2.57 13.04
C SER A 154 -11.84 2.34 13.01
N LEU A 155 -11.10 3.42 12.80
CA LEU A 155 -9.64 3.44 12.88
C LEU A 155 -9.23 4.16 14.17
N GLN A 156 -8.49 3.48 15.03
CA GLN A 156 -7.91 4.06 16.23
C GLN A 156 -6.42 4.29 16.00
N PHE A 157 -6.00 5.52 15.92
CA PHE A 157 -4.60 5.91 15.83
C PHE A 157 -3.96 5.95 17.23
N ASN A 158 -2.66 5.65 17.31
CA ASN A 158 -1.94 5.61 18.58
C ASN A 158 -1.68 6.99 19.21
N GLU A 159 -1.84 8.08 18.43
CA GLU A 159 -1.78 9.45 18.92
C GLU A 159 -3.10 10.17 18.68
N ALA A 160 -3.54 10.98 19.67
CA ALA A 160 -4.68 11.87 19.49
C ALA A 160 -4.19 13.15 18.79
N GLU A 161 -4.54 13.29 17.52
CA GLU A 161 -4.10 14.39 16.68
C GLU A 161 -5.20 14.93 15.79
N GLU A 162 -4.98 16.08 15.17
CA GLU A 162 -5.88 16.61 14.15
C GLU A 162 -5.61 15.93 12.81
N PHE A 163 -6.60 15.21 12.27
CA PHE A 163 -6.48 14.52 11.00
C PHE A 163 -6.85 15.44 9.83
N VAL A 164 -5.88 15.72 8.98
CA VAL A 164 -6.04 16.51 7.76
C VAL A 164 -5.79 15.63 6.55
N SER A 165 -6.83 15.39 5.75
CA SER A 165 -6.72 14.66 4.50
C SER A 165 -6.53 15.62 3.33
N TYR A 166 -5.48 15.38 2.53
CA TYR A 166 -5.21 16.11 1.28
C TYR A 166 -6.03 15.50 0.15
N GLU A 167 -6.73 16.37 -0.60
CA GLU A 167 -7.69 15.94 -1.61
C GLU A 167 -7.02 15.66 -2.95
N LEU A 168 -7.55 14.66 -3.63
CA LEU A 168 -7.16 14.28 -4.98
C LEU A 168 -8.18 14.79 -5.99
N GLU A 169 -7.70 15.18 -7.16
CA GLU A 169 -8.48 15.51 -8.35
C GLU A 169 -7.85 14.76 -9.53
N ASN A 170 -8.62 13.90 -10.19
CA ASN A 170 -8.10 13.02 -11.25
C ASN A 170 -6.86 12.20 -10.82
N GLU A 171 -6.89 11.68 -9.58
CA GLU A 171 -5.81 10.87 -8.99
C GLU A 171 -4.48 11.63 -8.74
N GLN A 172 -4.49 12.95 -8.84
CA GLN A 172 -3.37 13.85 -8.54
C GLN A 172 -3.76 14.78 -7.37
N PHE A 173 -2.77 15.29 -6.63
CA PHE A 173 -3.08 16.22 -5.55
C PHE A 173 -3.61 17.54 -6.09
N SER A 174 -4.75 17.97 -5.56
CA SER A 174 -5.21 19.35 -5.60
C SER A 174 -4.49 20.18 -4.52
N ASN A 175 -4.73 21.49 -4.48
CA ASN A 175 -4.27 22.33 -3.38
C ASN A 175 -5.25 22.33 -2.18
N SER A 176 -6.28 21.48 -2.24
CA SER A 176 -7.33 21.39 -1.21
C SER A 176 -7.02 20.33 -0.17
N PHE A 177 -7.52 20.55 1.01
CA PHE A 177 -7.50 19.60 2.11
C PHE A 177 -8.78 19.74 2.93
N ARG A 178 -9.08 18.72 3.72
CA ARG A 178 -10.21 18.73 4.66
C ARG A 178 -9.83 18.13 6.00
N LYS A 179 -10.45 18.62 7.05
CA LYS A 179 -10.37 18.00 8.37
C LYS A 179 -11.26 16.77 8.42
N ILE A 180 -10.76 15.71 9.00
CA ILE A 180 -11.52 14.49 9.25
C ILE A 180 -11.95 14.50 10.71
N ASN A 181 -13.24 14.31 10.94
CA ASN A 181 -13.78 14.24 12.29
C ASN A 181 -13.24 13.01 13.02
N SER A 182 -12.70 13.24 14.20
CA SER A 182 -12.18 12.20 15.08
C SER A 182 -12.49 12.51 16.52
N GLU A 183 -12.55 11.48 17.34
CA GLU A 183 -12.67 11.61 18.79
C GLU A 183 -11.59 10.75 19.45
N ASN A 184 -10.73 11.38 20.27
CA ASN A 184 -9.62 10.71 20.95
C ASN A 184 -8.72 9.85 20.02
N GLY A 185 -8.44 10.34 18.81
CA GLY A 185 -7.64 9.60 17.81
C GLY A 185 -8.42 8.54 17.03
N GLN A 186 -9.74 8.43 17.26
CA GLN A 186 -10.60 7.47 16.57
C GLN A 186 -11.38 8.13 15.43
N ILE A 187 -11.35 7.53 14.24
CA ILE A 187 -12.12 7.90 13.05
C ILE A 187 -13.15 6.81 12.79
N ASN A 188 -14.44 7.13 12.90
CA ASN A 188 -15.52 6.21 12.54
C ASN A 188 -15.65 6.09 11.02
N LEU A 189 -15.72 4.87 10.51
CA LEU A 189 -15.78 4.61 9.09
C LEU A 189 -17.20 4.75 8.55
N ASN A 190 -17.29 5.36 7.39
CA ASN A 190 -18.47 5.39 6.53
C ASN A 190 -18.03 5.66 5.09
N TYR A 191 -18.80 5.23 4.12
CA TYR A 191 -18.42 5.39 2.71
C TYR A 191 -18.33 6.83 2.24
N SER A 192 -19.04 7.78 2.90
CA SER A 192 -18.97 9.20 2.54
C SER A 192 -17.59 9.83 2.77
N LEU A 193 -16.76 9.22 3.61
CA LEU A 193 -15.36 9.64 3.76
C LEU A 193 -14.57 9.50 2.45
N PHE A 194 -14.98 8.61 1.55
CA PHE A 194 -14.27 8.21 0.34
C PHE A 194 -14.93 8.71 -0.96
N GLU A 195 -15.96 9.57 -0.87
CA GLU A 195 -16.63 10.15 -2.05
C GLU A 195 -15.70 10.97 -2.95
N LYS A 196 -14.62 11.52 -2.38
CA LYS A 196 -13.60 12.30 -3.08
C LYS A 196 -12.26 11.53 -3.22
N ASP A 197 -12.31 10.19 -3.38
CA ASP A 197 -11.14 9.33 -3.41
C ASP A 197 -10.58 9.02 -2.00
N ALA A 198 -9.33 8.57 -1.90
CA ALA A 198 -8.66 8.18 -0.68
C ALA A 198 -8.55 9.34 0.34
N LEU A 199 -8.54 9.00 1.63
CA LEU A 199 -7.99 9.88 2.65
C LEU A 199 -6.47 9.79 2.57
N VAL A 200 -5.79 10.92 2.39
CA VAL A 200 -4.33 10.95 2.35
C VAL A 200 -3.78 11.84 3.44
N PHE A 201 -3.04 11.23 4.36
CA PHE A 201 -2.40 11.90 5.48
C PHE A 201 -0.90 12.09 5.18
N LYS A 202 -0.39 13.34 5.35
CA LYS A 202 1.00 13.69 5.06
C LYS A 202 1.85 14.00 6.29
N HIS A 203 1.21 14.23 7.43
CA HIS A 203 1.89 14.75 8.64
C HIS A 203 1.32 14.10 9.90
N LEU A 204 1.18 12.78 9.90
CA LEU A 204 0.77 12.07 11.11
C LEU A 204 1.89 12.06 12.14
N LYS A 205 1.53 12.17 13.41
CA LYS A 205 2.39 11.85 14.55
C LYS A 205 2.32 10.36 14.85
N SER A 206 1.16 9.78 14.57
CA SER A 206 0.91 8.34 14.68
C SER A 206 1.76 7.56 13.69
N ASN A 207 2.27 6.43 14.13
CA ASN A 207 2.97 5.43 13.31
C ASN A 207 2.30 4.06 13.35
N GLU A 208 1.14 3.98 14.00
CA GLU A 208 0.31 2.78 14.14
C GLU A 208 -1.17 3.17 14.15
N LEU A 209 -1.99 2.31 13.58
CA LEU A 209 -3.43 2.35 13.75
C LEU A 209 -4.00 0.95 13.98
N ILE A 210 -5.11 0.87 14.67
CA ILE A 210 -5.88 -0.35 14.92
C ILE A 210 -7.21 -0.23 14.16
N LEU A 211 -7.52 -1.23 13.35
CA LEU A 211 -8.86 -1.41 12.81
C LEU A 211 -9.74 -2.05 13.90
N LEU A 212 -10.79 -1.34 14.29
CA LEU A 212 -11.76 -1.80 15.26
C LEU A 212 -13.06 -2.20 14.56
N ASN A 213 -13.73 -3.26 15.07
CA ASN A 213 -15.13 -3.60 14.75
C ASN A 213 -15.94 -3.54 16.03
N LYS A 214 -16.96 -2.66 16.11
CA LYS A 214 -17.77 -2.45 17.32
C LYS A 214 -16.90 -2.22 18.56
N ASN A 215 -15.87 -1.37 18.40
CA ASN A 215 -14.84 -1.05 19.40
C ASN A 215 -13.99 -2.25 19.88
N LYS A 216 -13.96 -3.36 19.14
CA LYS A 216 -13.06 -4.49 19.42
C LYS A 216 -11.94 -4.53 18.38
N PRO A 217 -10.68 -4.70 18.80
CA PRO A 217 -9.56 -4.81 17.87
C PRO A 217 -9.72 -5.99 16.90
N VAL A 218 -9.51 -5.73 15.61
CA VAL A 218 -9.46 -6.72 14.53
C VAL A 218 -8.02 -7.00 14.16
N LEU A 219 -7.28 -5.94 13.81
CA LEU A 219 -5.85 -5.97 13.49
C LEU A 219 -5.22 -4.60 13.75
N SER A 220 -3.90 -4.55 13.84
CA SER A 220 -3.14 -3.30 13.82
C SER A 220 -2.25 -3.24 12.58
N VAL A 221 -1.98 -2.02 12.11
CA VAL A 221 -1.03 -1.74 11.05
C VAL A 221 -0.02 -0.72 11.57
N GLN A 222 1.25 -1.14 11.63
CA GLN A 222 2.38 -0.28 11.91
C GLN A 222 2.99 0.18 10.59
N PHE A 223 3.35 1.45 10.50
CA PHE A 223 3.88 2.05 9.27
C PHE A 223 5.12 2.92 9.56
N GLU A 224 5.96 2.45 10.45
CA GLU A 224 7.23 3.11 10.75
C GLU A 224 8.10 3.22 9.50
N GLY A 225 8.71 4.39 9.29
CA GLY A 225 9.50 4.68 8.09
C GLY A 225 8.70 5.14 6.87
N PHE A 226 7.36 5.09 6.92
CA PHE A 226 6.49 5.57 5.87
C PHE A 226 5.86 6.91 6.29
N PRO A 227 6.29 8.05 5.70
CA PRO A 227 5.83 9.37 6.12
C PRO A 227 4.40 9.71 5.71
N TYR A 228 3.80 8.91 4.82
CA TYR A 228 2.47 9.15 4.30
C TYR A 228 1.58 7.92 4.47
N LEU A 229 0.29 8.17 4.66
CA LEU A 229 -0.70 7.11 4.80
C LEU A 229 -1.91 7.40 3.93
N GLY A 230 -2.26 6.45 3.05
CA GLY A 230 -3.50 6.41 2.32
C GLY A 230 -4.51 5.49 3.02
N ILE A 231 -5.77 5.89 3.05
CA ILE A 231 -6.89 5.02 3.45
C ILE A 231 -7.91 5.08 2.33
N TRP A 232 -8.32 3.92 1.83
CA TRP A 232 -9.19 3.87 0.67
C TRP A 232 -10.14 2.67 0.68
N THR A 233 -11.30 2.88 0.10
CA THR A 233 -12.25 1.83 -0.27
C THR A 233 -13.12 2.30 -1.43
N LYS A 234 -13.88 1.39 -2.03
CA LYS A 234 -14.95 1.72 -2.98
C LYS A 234 -16.31 1.74 -2.28
N PRO A 235 -17.28 2.49 -2.80
CA PRO A 235 -18.65 2.46 -2.29
C PRO A 235 -19.20 1.03 -2.24
N ASN A 236 -19.71 0.64 -1.08
CA ASN A 236 -20.28 -0.68 -0.80
C ASN A 236 -19.30 -1.85 -0.89
N ALA A 237 -18.01 -1.62 -1.06
CA ALA A 237 -17.02 -2.69 -1.08
C ALA A 237 -16.71 -3.18 0.35
N PRO A 238 -16.68 -4.51 0.58
CA PRO A 238 -16.41 -5.06 1.90
C PRO A 238 -14.89 -5.18 2.16
N PHE A 239 -14.16 -4.10 1.95
CA PHE A 239 -12.74 -3.99 2.29
C PHE A 239 -12.36 -2.56 2.66
N LEU A 240 -11.21 -2.43 3.31
CA LEU A 240 -10.54 -1.15 3.56
C LEU A 240 -9.06 -1.30 3.24
N CYS A 241 -8.53 -0.44 2.38
CA CYS A 241 -7.10 -0.32 2.18
C CYS A 241 -6.49 0.59 3.23
N ILE A 242 -5.36 0.16 3.81
CA ILE A 242 -4.53 0.95 4.72
C ILE A 242 -3.13 0.93 4.12
N GLU A 243 -2.70 2.06 3.60
CA GLU A 243 -1.65 2.15 2.61
C GLU A 243 -0.48 3.01 3.08
N PRO A 244 0.58 2.42 3.67
CA PRO A 244 1.82 3.14 3.96
C PRO A 244 2.57 3.52 2.69
N TRP A 245 2.99 4.80 2.57
CA TRP A 245 3.71 5.31 1.39
C TRP A 245 4.98 6.07 1.73
N CYS A 246 6.04 5.81 0.95
CA CYS A 246 7.25 6.62 0.80
C CYS A 246 7.24 7.31 -0.57
N GLY A 247 6.45 8.35 -0.69
CA GLY A 247 6.21 9.12 -1.91
C GLY A 247 4.74 9.43 -2.09
N LEU A 248 4.45 10.30 -3.04
CA LEU A 248 3.12 10.84 -3.29
C LEU A 248 2.86 10.93 -4.79
N ALA A 249 1.57 10.99 -5.17
CA ALA A 249 1.16 11.37 -6.51
C ALA A 249 1.65 12.79 -6.86
N ASP A 250 1.64 13.10 -8.12
CA ASP A 250 1.93 14.45 -8.61
C ASP A 250 0.80 15.43 -8.27
N TYR A 251 1.05 16.71 -8.46
CA TYR A 251 0.03 17.76 -8.33
C TYR A 251 -0.58 18.11 -9.69
N VAL A 252 -1.90 18.42 -9.72
CA VAL A 252 -2.58 18.89 -10.94
C VAL A 252 -1.91 20.12 -11.55
N ASN A 253 -1.33 20.98 -10.72
CA ASN A 253 -0.64 22.22 -11.11
C ASN A 253 0.89 22.09 -11.09
N HIS A 254 1.42 20.86 -11.13
CA HIS A 254 2.85 20.65 -11.29
C HIS A 254 3.33 21.24 -12.62
N ASN A 255 4.42 22.04 -12.58
CA ASN A 255 5.04 22.70 -13.75
C ASN A 255 6.16 21.84 -14.32
#